data_a15791debc88a5c1e6fb251dbe0b727e
#
_entry.id   a15791debc88a5c1e6fb251dbe0b727e
#
_cell.length_a   1.000
_cell.length_b   1.000
_cell.length_c   1.000
_cell.angle_alpha   90.00
_cell.angle_beta   90.00
_cell.angle_gamma   90.00
#
_symmetry.space_group_name_H-M   'P 1'
#
loop_
_entity.id
_entity.type
_entity.pdbx_description
1 polymer ?
#
loop_
_entity_poly.entity_id
_entity_poly.type
_entity_poly.pdbx_seq_one_letter_code
_entity_poly.pdbx_strand_id
1 'polypeptide(L)'
;MGKMALYLLIVLTPLVGSLLAGLCSKIVGRKGAHTVTIIGLLISTILSCYVLGSFINGIDIGLKQDLYTWLTLGNGWRFSIGFWVDELTALMMTVVTSVSLMVHIYTIGYMKDDPGYQRFFSYISLFTFAMLVLVMSNNFVQLFFGWEAVGLVSYLLIGFWFKKPTAIFANLKAFLINRIGDLGFLIGIGLILAYLQSGLEYGHVFFTASQMPDKIIYLLGIPCHLMSAICLFLFVGAMGKSAQFPLHVWLPDSMEGPTPISALIHAATMVTAGIFMVARMSPLYELSNTALNFVLGIGSLTALLMGFLGMVQNDIKRVVAYSTLSQLGYMVAALGVSAYPVAIFHVMTHAFFKALLFLAAGSVIIGMHHDQDMRYMGGLYKYMPITWITMLIGTLSLVGTPFFSGFYSKESIIEAVGFSTMPWAKMAYWMLLISVFVTSFYSFRLYFLVFHGKERWKEKAGDTHHIEGKEHHGLAADQNPKESPLSMILPLIL
;
A
#
# COMPACT_ATOMS: atom_id res chain seq x y z
N MET A 1 28.39 -9.19 -12.21
CA MET A 1 27.96 -7.91 -11.60
C MET A 1 28.12 -8.06 -10.09
N GLY A 2 28.77 -7.11 -9.40
CA GLY A 2 28.88 -7.18 -7.94
C GLY A 2 27.52 -6.99 -7.26
N LYS A 3 27.32 -7.57 -6.07
CA LYS A 3 26.05 -7.47 -5.31
C LYS A 3 25.57 -6.01 -5.17
N MET A 4 26.47 -5.08 -4.85
CA MET A 4 26.14 -3.66 -4.73
C MET A 4 25.60 -3.05 -6.03
N ALA A 5 26.22 -3.34 -7.17
CA ALA A 5 25.75 -2.84 -8.47
C ALA A 5 24.37 -3.39 -8.85
N LEU A 6 24.08 -4.63 -8.48
CA LEU A 6 22.76 -5.25 -8.66
C LEU A 6 21.68 -4.43 -7.94
N TYR A 7 21.88 -4.16 -6.65
CA TYR A 7 20.89 -3.44 -5.83
C TYR A 7 20.77 -1.96 -6.21
N LEU A 8 21.87 -1.33 -6.61
CA LEU A 8 21.83 0.03 -7.16
C LEU A 8 21.00 0.11 -8.45
N LEU A 9 21.13 -0.86 -9.35
CA LEU A 9 20.30 -0.89 -10.56
C LEU A 9 18.81 -1.04 -10.22
N ILE A 10 18.45 -1.91 -9.28
CA ILE A 10 17.05 -2.10 -8.87
C ILE A 10 16.44 -0.77 -8.39
N VAL A 11 17.15 -0.02 -7.56
CA VAL A 11 16.65 1.24 -6.98
C VAL A 11 16.68 2.38 -7.99
N LEU A 12 17.77 2.53 -8.76
CA LEU A 12 18.00 3.72 -9.56
C LEU A 12 17.26 3.71 -10.91
N THR A 13 16.93 2.54 -11.46
CA THR A 13 16.23 2.50 -12.77
C THR A 13 14.84 3.15 -12.74
N PRO A 14 14.00 3.01 -11.70
CA PRO A 14 12.77 3.79 -11.59
C PRO A 14 13.02 5.29 -11.42
N LEU A 15 14.07 5.68 -10.70
CA LEU A 15 14.44 7.09 -10.55
C LEU A 15 14.83 7.72 -11.88
N VAL A 16 15.68 7.04 -12.64
CA VAL A 16 16.12 7.51 -13.96
C VAL A 16 14.92 7.66 -14.90
N GLY A 17 14.02 6.66 -14.92
CA GLY A 17 12.76 6.73 -15.67
C GLY A 17 11.92 7.94 -15.28
N SER A 18 11.78 8.19 -13.98
CA SER A 18 11.04 9.35 -13.45
C SER A 18 11.63 10.67 -13.88
N LEU A 19 12.95 10.85 -13.75
CA LEU A 19 13.65 12.08 -14.13
C LEU A 19 13.55 12.35 -15.63
N LEU A 20 13.72 11.34 -16.47
CA LEU A 20 13.58 11.48 -17.92
C LEU A 20 12.14 11.83 -18.33
N ALA A 21 11.14 11.16 -17.74
CA ALA A 21 9.73 11.44 -18.04
C ALA A 21 9.26 12.82 -17.54
N GLY A 22 9.78 13.28 -16.39
CA GLY A 22 9.41 14.55 -15.78
C GLY A 22 10.20 15.74 -16.32
N LEU A 23 11.52 15.75 -16.12
CA LEU A 23 12.37 16.89 -16.45
C LEU A 23 12.63 17.03 -17.96
N CYS A 24 12.77 15.90 -18.66
CA CYS A 24 12.99 15.88 -20.10
C CYS A 24 11.69 15.71 -20.91
N SER A 25 10.54 15.99 -20.32
CA SER A 25 9.22 15.72 -20.88
C SER A 25 9.00 16.29 -22.29
N LYS A 26 9.54 17.48 -22.58
CA LYS A 26 9.46 18.13 -23.90
C LYS A 26 10.24 17.38 -24.99
N ILE A 27 11.35 16.74 -24.62
CA ILE A 27 12.24 16.00 -25.55
C ILE A 27 11.70 14.59 -25.76
N VAL A 28 11.34 13.93 -24.67
CA VAL A 28 10.95 12.51 -24.64
C VAL A 28 9.51 12.31 -25.18
N GLY A 29 8.63 13.29 -25.02
CA GLY A 29 7.25 13.22 -25.45
C GLY A 29 6.43 12.17 -24.66
N ARG A 30 5.15 11.97 -25.07
CA ARG A 30 4.25 11.01 -24.40
C ARG A 30 4.73 9.55 -24.55
N LYS A 31 5.06 9.15 -25.78
CA LYS A 31 5.53 7.77 -26.05
C LYS A 31 6.83 7.46 -25.33
N GLY A 32 7.76 8.38 -25.33
CA GLY A 32 9.03 8.20 -24.62
C GLY A 32 8.82 8.13 -23.11
N ALA A 33 7.95 8.94 -22.52
CA ALA A 33 7.72 8.96 -21.07
C ALA A 33 7.28 7.58 -20.53
N HIS A 34 6.24 6.96 -21.15
CA HIS A 34 5.84 5.62 -20.73
C HIS A 34 6.88 4.55 -21.07
N THR A 35 7.60 4.68 -22.21
CA THR A 35 8.61 3.70 -22.58
C THR A 35 9.77 3.67 -21.59
N VAL A 36 10.35 4.85 -21.25
CA VAL A 36 11.52 4.90 -20.35
C VAL A 36 11.15 4.46 -18.92
N THR A 37 9.97 4.82 -18.43
CA THR A 37 9.53 4.41 -17.09
C THR A 37 9.23 2.91 -17.02
N ILE A 38 8.57 2.35 -18.04
CA ILE A 38 8.26 0.91 -18.12
C ILE A 38 9.54 0.09 -18.27
N ILE A 39 10.49 0.51 -19.11
CA ILE A 39 11.77 -0.20 -19.25
C ILE A 39 12.54 -0.16 -17.92
N GLY A 40 12.63 1.00 -17.26
CA GLY A 40 13.29 1.10 -15.96
C GLY A 40 12.66 0.16 -14.92
N LEU A 41 11.33 0.11 -14.86
CA LEU A 41 10.62 -0.82 -13.97
C LEU A 41 10.75 -2.28 -14.38
N LEU A 42 10.76 -2.59 -15.65
CA LEU A 42 10.96 -3.95 -16.14
C LEU A 42 12.32 -4.50 -15.69
N ILE A 43 13.39 -3.68 -15.83
CA ILE A 43 14.72 -4.03 -15.34
C ILE A 43 14.67 -4.26 -13.81
N SER A 44 14.09 -3.32 -13.06
CA SER A 44 13.96 -3.44 -11.60
C SER A 44 13.18 -4.70 -11.20
N THR A 45 12.08 -5.02 -11.89
CA THR A 45 11.25 -6.20 -11.61
C THR A 45 12.00 -7.50 -11.90
N ILE A 46 12.63 -7.62 -13.06
CA ILE A 46 13.40 -8.82 -13.43
C ILE A 46 14.51 -9.08 -12.42
N LEU A 47 15.25 -8.04 -12.03
CA LEU A 47 16.33 -8.16 -11.06
C LEU A 47 15.80 -8.48 -9.66
N SER A 48 14.67 -7.90 -9.25
CA SER A 48 14.02 -8.23 -7.96
C SER A 48 13.54 -9.68 -7.91
N CYS A 49 12.93 -10.17 -8.99
CA CYS A 49 12.53 -11.57 -9.11
C CYS A 49 13.75 -12.51 -9.10
N TYR A 50 14.85 -12.12 -9.73
CA TYR A 50 16.11 -12.87 -9.68
C TYR A 50 16.64 -12.96 -8.23
N VAL A 51 16.62 -11.85 -7.49
CA VAL A 51 17.04 -11.83 -6.07
C VAL A 51 16.16 -12.75 -5.23
N LEU A 52 14.84 -12.63 -5.35
CA LEU A 52 13.92 -13.49 -4.60
C LEU A 52 14.09 -14.96 -4.97
N GLY A 53 14.19 -15.29 -6.26
CA GLY A 53 14.43 -16.65 -6.73
C GLY A 53 15.76 -17.22 -6.22
N SER A 54 16.80 -16.40 -6.07
CA SER A 54 18.07 -16.82 -5.49
C SER A 54 17.92 -17.20 -4.02
N PHE A 55 17.23 -16.40 -3.21
CA PHE A 55 16.94 -16.74 -1.81
C PHE A 55 16.11 -18.04 -1.68
N ILE A 56 15.08 -18.22 -2.53
CA ILE A 56 14.26 -19.44 -2.54
C ILE A 56 15.11 -20.67 -2.84
N ASN A 57 16.11 -20.53 -3.71
CA ASN A 57 17.04 -21.61 -4.05
C ASN A 57 18.22 -21.77 -3.06
N GLY A 58 18.19 -21.05 -1.95
CA GLY A 58 19.24 -21.12 -0.93
C GLY A 58 20.58 -20.47 -1.30
N ILE A 59 20.57 -19.62 -2.36
CA ILE A 59 21.77 -18.85 -2.76
C ILE A 59 21.81 -17.58 -1.96
N ASP A 60 22.85 -17.43 -1.13
CA ASP A 60 23.06 -16.19 -0.36
C ASP A 60 23.59 -15.07 -1.27
N ILE A 61 22.66 -14.20 -1.68
CA ILE A 61 22.95 -12.94 -2.34
C ILE A 61 22.63 -11.73 -1.48
N GLY A 62 22.30 -11.95 -0.21
CA GLY A 62 22.03 -10.90 0.77
C GLY A 62 23.15 -9.86 0.83
N LEU A 63 22.79 -8.65 1.20
CA LEU A 63 23.72 -7.53 1.35
C LEU A 63 23.34 -6.73 2.59
N LYS A 64 24.34 -6.48 3.43
CA LYS A 64 24.24 -5.54 4.55
C LYS A 64 25.46 -4.65 4.51
N GLN A 65 25.36 -3.51 3.83
CA GLN A 65 26.50 -2.65 3.58
C GLN A 65 26.07 -1.20 3.38
N ASP A 66 26.88 -0.27 3.92
CA ASP A 66 26.79 1.15 3.62
C ASP A 66 27.35 1.44 2.23
N LEU A 67 26.62 2.26 1.49
CA LEU A 67 27.06 2.80 0.21
C LEU A 67 27.87 4.08 0.39
N TYR A 68 27.34 4.97 1.25
CA TYR A 68 27.91 6.30 1.46
C TYR A 68 27.52 6.81 2.85
N THR A 69 28.53 7.30 3.59
CA THR A 69 28.32 8.00 4.87
C THR A 69 28.32 9.50 4.62
N TRP A 70 27.19 10.17 4.83
CA TRP A 70 27.03 11.60 4.57
C TRP A 70 27.31 12.49 5.79
N LEU A 71 27.21 11.92 7.01
CA LEU A 71 27.49 12.63 8.24
C LEU A 71 28.04 11.67 9.31
N THR A 72 29.10 12.08 10.00
CA THR A 72 29.61 11.42 11.20
C THR A 72 29.64 12.44 12.34
N LEU A 73 29.03 12.11 13.46
CA LEU A 73 29.03 12.96 14.65
C LEU A 73 30.24 12.66 15.53
N GLY A 74 30.60 13.61 16.42
CA GLY A 74 31.78 13.51 17.29
C GLY A 74 31.77 12.35 18.28
N ASN A 75 30.61 11.75 18.54
CA ASN A 75 30.44 10.52 19.32
C ASN A 75 30.60 9.22 18.51
N GLY A 76 31.00 9.31 17.25
CA GLY A 76 31.17 8.16 16.35
C GLY A 76 29.87 7.69 15.64
N TRP A 77 28.74 8.32 15.88
CA TRP A 77 27.51 7.99 15.17
C TRP A 77 27.59 8.36 13.69
N ARG A 78 27.18 7.41 12.84
CA ARG A 78 27.19 7.58 11.39
C ARG A 78 25.77 7.66 10.85
N PHE A 79 25.57 8.59 9.92
CA PHE A 79 24.37 8.66 9.11
C PHE A 79 24.77 8.28 7.70
N SER A 80 24.36 7.10 7.28
CA SER A 80 24.74 6.50 6.02
C SER A 80 23.52 6.19 5.15
N ILE A 81 23.76 6.06 3.86
CA ILE A 81 22.87 5.43 2.91
C ILE A 81 23.44 4.05 2.63
N GLY A 82 22.66 3.03 2.85
CA GLY A 82 23.09 1.65 2.70
C GLY A 82 21.95 0.71 2.36
N PHE A 83 22.26 -0.55 2.25
CA PHE A 83 21.30 -1.60 1.94
C PHE A 83 21.34 -2.71 2.99
N TRP A 84 20.16 -3.12 3.41
CA TRP A 84 19.93 -4.38 4.11
C TRP A 84 18.96 -5.22 3.30
N VAL A 85 19.50 -6.12 2.51
CA VAL A 85 18.71 -7.02 1.66
C VAL A 85 18.80 -8.43 2.23
N ASP A 86 17.67 -8.90 2.70
CA ASP A 86 17.37 -10.24 3.17
C ASP A 86 16.09 -10.75 2.48
N GLU A 87 15.55 -11.88 2.92
CA GLU A 87 14.34 -12.48 2.36
C GLU A 87 13.12 -11.54 2.43
N LEU A 88 12.97 -10.82 3.55
CA LEU A 88 11.89 -9.84 3.72
C LEU A 88 12.00 -8.71 2.69
N THR A 89 13.18 -8.12 2.54
CA THR A 89 13.43 -7.07 1.56
C THR A 89 13.26 -7.59 0.13
N ALA A 90 13.77 -8.79 -0.19
CA ALA A 90 13.65 -9.39 -1.50
C ALA A 90 12.19 -9.62 -1.91
N LEU A 91 11.36 -10.11 -0.99
CA LEU A 91 9.93 -10.27 -1.21
C LEU A 91 9.25 -8.90 -1.47
N MET A 92 9.51 -7.92 -0.63
CA MET A 92 8.92 -6.58 -0.77
C MET A 92 9.35 -5.89 -2.07
N MET A 93 10.62 -5.97 -2.46
CA MET A 93 11.10 -5.43 -3.75
C MET A 93 10.33 -6.05 -4.92
N THR A 94 10.18 -7.39 -4.91
CA THR A 94 9.48 -8.12 -5.97
C THR A 94 8.01 -7.71 -6.05
N VAL A 95 7.31 -7.63 -4.92
CA VAL A 95 5.90 -7.23 -4.86
C VAL A 95 5.72 -5.80 -5.35
N VAL A 96 6.52 -4.86 -4.85
CA VAL A 96 6.44 -3.44 -5.21
C VAL A 96 6.70 -3.23 -6.70
N THR A 97 7.78 -3.80 -7.24
CA THR A 97 8.15 -3.60 -8.63
C THR A 97 7.20 -4.27 -9.61
N SER A 98 6.71 -5.48 -9.30
CA SER A 98 5.76 -6.23 -10.14
C SER A 98 4.42 -5.50 -10.26
N VAL A 99 3.84 -5.09 -9.13
CA VAL A 99 2.58 -4.34 -9.14
C VAL A 99 2.75 -2.99 -9.83
N SER A 100 3.85 -2.29 -9.57
CA SER A 100 4.14 -1.01 -10.21
C SER A 100 4.29 -1.16 -11.72
N LEU A 101 4.93 -2.21 -12.22
CA LEU A 101 5.05 -2.49 -13.65
C LEU A 101 3.66 -2.66 -14.30
N MET A 102 2.78 -3.45 -13.69
CA MET A 102 1.41 -3.63 -14.19
C MET A 102 0.63 -2.32 -14.19
N VAL A 103 0.75 -1.52 -13.14
CA VAL A 103 0.12 -0.19 -13.05
C VAL A 103 0.64 0.75 -14.14
N HIS A 104 1.93 0.74 -14.46
CA HIS A 104 2.48 1.57 -15.54
C HIS A 104 1.92 1.17 -16.92
N ILE A 105 1.83 -0.12 -17.21
CA ILE A 105 1.25 -0.61 -18.47
C ILE A 105 -0.23 -0.22 -18.55
N TYR A 106 -0.99 -0.39 -17.47
CA TYR A 106 -2.39 -0.01 -17.38
C TYR A 106 -2.61 1.49 -17.62
N THR A 107 -1.71 2.31 -17.08
CA THR A 107 -1.76 3.77 -17.15
C THR A 107 -1.71 4.29 -18.59
N ILE A 108 -1.08 3.56 -19.53
CA ILE A 108 -1.05 3.94 -20.96
C ILE A 108 -2.46 4.15 -21.51
N GLY A 109 -3.38 3.24 -21.19
CA GLY A 109 -4.78 3.33 -21.62
C GLY A 109 -5.59 4.29 -20.77
N TYR A 110 -5.45 4.23 -19.45
CA TYR A 110 -6.25 4.99 -18.50
C TYR A 110 -6.04 6.51 -18.62
N MET A 111 -4.78 6.96 -18.77
CA MET A 111 -4.41 8.38 -18.82
C MET A 111 -4.25 8.91 -20.27
N LYS A 112 -4.68 8.14 -21.27
CA LYS A 112 -4.45 8.44 -22.69
C LYS A 112 -4.79 9.87 -23.09
N ASP A 113 -5.91 10.39 -22.61
CA ASP A 113 -6.45 11.70 -23.00
C ASP A 113 -6.11 12.81 -21.99
N ASP A 114 -5.43 12.48 -20.88
CA ASP A 114 -5.08 13.46 -19.84
C ASP A 114 -3.87 14.33 -20.27
N PRO A 115 -3.95 15.65 -20.12
CA PRO A 115 -2.84 16.57 -20.44
C PRO A 115 -1.62 16.38 -19.52
N GLY A 116 -1.80 15.84 -18.31
CA GLY A 116 -0.73 15.55 -17.34
C GLY A 116 -0.04 14.21 -17.53
N TYR A 117 -0.20 13.54 -18.67
CA TYR A 117 0.29 12.19 -18.94
C TYR A 117 1.74 11.93 -18.53
N GLN A 118 2.69 12.76 -19.00
CA GLN A 118 4.13 12.59 -18.71
C GLN A 118 4.44 12.81 -17.22
N ARG A 119 3.81 13.84 -16.62
CA ARG A 119 3.93 14.12 -15.17
C ARG A 119 3.43 12.95 -14.35
N PHE A 120 2.36 12.29 -14.78
CA PHE A 120 1.82 11.13 -14.11
C PHE A 120 2.81 9.96 -14.10
N PHE A 121 3.38 9.62 -15.27
CA PHE A 121 4.41 8.57 -15.37
C PHE A 121 5.66 8.88 -14.55
N SER A 122 6.08 10.13 -14.51
CA SER A 122 7.17 10.57 -13.65
C SER A 122 6.87 10.29 -12.17
N TYR A 123 5.68 10.66 -11.70
CA TYR A 123 5.31 10.51 -10.29
C TYR A 123 5.16 9.06 -9.85
N ILE A 124 4.52 8.20 -10.65
CA ILE A 124 4.36 6.79 -10.29
C ILE A 124 5.69 6.04 -10.27
N SER A 125 6.62 6.40 -11.15
CA SER A 125 7.98 5.86 -11.16
C SER A 125 8.79 6.37 -9.96
N LEU A 126 8.68 7.67 -9.61
CA LEU A 126 9.29 8.25 -8.42
C LEU A 126 8.76 7.62 -7.13
N PHE A 127 7.47 7.30 -7.10
CA PHE A 127 6.84 6.64 -5.97
C PHE A 127 7.41 5.23 -5.73
N THR A 128 7.64 4.50 -6.82
CA THR A 128 8.27 3.17 -6.76
C THR A 128 9.72 3.26 -6.26
N PHE A 129 10.49 4.24 -6.76
CA PHE A 129 11.83 4.52 -6.24
C PHE A 129 11.83 4.81 -4.73
N ALA A 130 10.93 5.69 -4.27
CA ALA A 130 10.83 6.05 -2.86
C ALA A 130 10.52 4.83 -1.98
N MET A 131 9.62 3.94 -2.45
CA MET A 131 9.30 2.72 -1.73
C MET A 131 10.47 1.73 -1.71
N LEU A 132 11.25 1.62 -2.78
CA LEU A 132 12.46 0.79 -2.79
C LEU A 132 13.53 1.31 -1.83
N VAL A 133 13.75 2.63 -1.76
CA VAL A 133 14.64 3.23 -0.77
C VAL A 133 14.22 2.89 0.66
N LEU A 134 12.91 2.90 0.92
CA LEU A 134 12.34 2.57 2.23
C LEU A 134 12.61 1.11 2.59
N VAL A 135 12.24 0.15 1.72
CA VAL A 135 12.31 -1.28 2.06
C VAL A 135 13.74 -1.82 2.09
N MET A 136 14.67 -1.18 1.39
CA MET A 136 16.07 -1.58 1.35
C MET A 136 16.95 -0.89 2.39
N SER A 137 16.39 -0.02 3.22
CA SER A 137 17.13 0.73 4.26
C SER A 137 17.80 -0.18 5.28
N ASN A 138 18.98 0.20 5.76
CA ASN A 138 19.71 -0.48 6.83
C ASN A 138 19.74 0.30 8.16
N ASN A 139 19.12 1.48 8.18
CA ASN A 139 19.09 2.36 9.34
C ASN A 139 17.80 3.18 9.41
N PHE A 140 17.48 3.71 10.58
CA PHE A 140 16.25 4.47 10.84
C PHE A 140 16.18 5.80 10.09
N VAL A 141 17.31 6.45 9.79
CA VAL A 141 17.33 7.73 9.06
C VAL A 141 16.94 7.52 7.61
N GLN A 142 17.54 6.53 6.96
CA GLN A 142 17.18 6.19 5.57
C GLN A 142 15.74 5.69 5.47
N LEU A 143 15.30 4.86 6.44
CA LEU A 143 13.92 4.41 6.54
C LEU A 143 12.97 5.62 6.60
N PHE A 144 13.28 6.60 7.44
CA PHE A 144 12.48 7.82 7.57
C PHE A 144 12.52 8.68 6.31
N PHE A 145 13.64 8.81 5.62
CA PHE A 145 13.71 9.50 4.33
C PHE A 145 12.83 8.84 3.25
N GLY A 146 12.89 7.52 3.13
CA GLY A 146 11.99 6.79 2.25
C GLY A 146 10.52 6.96 2.65
N TRP A 147 10.25 6.94 3.95
CA TRP A 147 8.92 7.15 4.54
C TRP A 147 8.32 8.51 4.18
N GLU A 148 9.12 9.56 4.29
CA GLU A 148 8.75 10.93 3.92
C GLU A 148 8.61 11.10 2.41
N ALA A 149 9.52 10.52 1.63
CA ALA A 149 9.47 10.55 0.16
C ALA A 149 8.20 9.90 -0.37
N VAL A 150 7.83 8.73 0.16
CA VAL A 150 6.56 8.05 -0.17
C VAL A 150 5.37 8.95 0.21
N GLY A 151 5.41 9.60 1.37
CA GLY A 151 4.38 10.55 1.80
C GLY A 151 4.24 11.75 0.87
N LEU A 152 5.36 12.37 0.48
CA LEU A 152 5.37 13.51 -0.44
C LEU A 152 4.85 13.14 -1.82
N VAL A 153 5.31 12.04 -2.40
CA VAL A 153 4.86 11.64 -3.74
C VAL A 153 3.40 11.21 -3.72
N SER A 154 2.92 10.58 -2.64
CA SER A 154 1.49 10.28 -2.49
C SER A 154 0.62 11.53 -2.46
N TYR A 155 1.08 12.61 -1.78
CA TYR A 155 0.42 13.91 -1.80
C TYR A 155 0.29 14.45 -3.23
N LEU A 156 1.38 14.41 -4.02
CA LEU A 156 1.37 14.87 -5.42
C LEU A 156 0.44 14.02 -6.31
N LEU A 157 0.34 12.73 -6.01
CA LEU A 157 -0.47 11.78 -6.76
C LEU A 157 -1.97 11.89 -6.40
N ILE A 158 -2.33 11.99 -5.13
CA ILE A 158 -3.73 12.17 -4.68
C ILE A 158 -4.28 13.49 -5.22
N GLY A 159 -3.49 14.56 -5.14
CA GLY A 159 -3.80 15.88 -5.68
C GLY A 159 -3.44 16.06 -7.16
N PHE A 160 -3.33 14.99 -7.94
CA PHE A 160 -2.88 15.06 -9.34
C PHE A 160 -3.74 16.01 -10.17
N TRP A 161 -5.06 15.96 -9.99
CA TRP A 161 -6.01 16.91 -10.57
C TRP A 161 -6.19 18.14 -9.67
N PHE A 162 -5.12 18.90 -9.51
CA PHE A 162 -4.99 20.05 -8.60
C PHE A 162 -5.96 21.22 -8.86
N LYS A 163 -6.78 21.16 -9.90
CA LYS A 163 -7.88 22.11 -10.15
C LYS A 163 -9.20 21.67 -9.51
N LYS A 164 -9.32 20.41 -9.08
CA LYS A 164 -10.54 19.88 -8.43
C LYS A 164 -10.50 20.19 -6.92
N PRO A 165 -11.46 20.95 -6.36
CA PRO A 165 -11.48 21.26 -4.93
C PRO A 165 -11.48 20.02 -4.03
N THR A 166 -12.18 18.95 -4.45
CA THR A 166 -12.24 17.68 -3.73
C THR A 166 -10.87 16.99 -3.67
N ALA A 167 -10.10 17.03 -4.74
CA ALA A 167 -8.75 16.46 -4.77
C ALA A 167 -7.77 17.29 -3.93
N ILE A 168 -7.90 18.62 -3.90
CA ILE A 168 -7.11 19.52 -3.05
C ILE A 168 -7.39 19.24 -1.56
N PHE A 169 -8.66 19.08 -1.19
CA PHE A 169 -9.03 18.72 0.18
C PHE A 169 -8.50 17.34 0.56
N ALA A 170 -8.65 16.36 -0.31
CA ALA A 170 -8.23 14.99 -0.08
C ALA A 170 -6.71 14.85 0.13
N ASN A 171 -5.90 15.53 -0.71
CA ASN A 171 -4.45 15.45 -0.58
C ASN A 171 -3.94 16.19 0.66
N LEU A 172 -4.53 17.34 1.00
CA LEU A 172 -4.20 18.06 2.23
C LEU A 172 -4.53 17.22 3.46
N LYS A 173 -5.71 16.62 3.51
CA LYS A 173 -6.13 15.72 4.59
C LYS A 173 -5.17 14.53 4.72
N ALA A 174 -4.85 13.87 3.60
CA ALA A 174 -3.91 12.75 3.59
C ALA A 174 -2.53 13.18 4.14
N PHE A 175 -2.03 14.33 3.70
CA PHE A 175 -0.74 14.85 4.14
C PHE A 175 -0.73 15.14 5.65
N LEU A 176 -1.72 15.87 6.15
CA LEU A 176 -1.78 16.27 7.58
C LEU A 176 -1.94 15.07 8.51
N ILE A 177 -2.80 14.10 8.17
CA ILE A 177 -3.00 12.90 9.00
C ILE A 177 -1.73 12.04 9.02
N ASN A 178 -1.05 11.89 7.88
CA ASN A 178 0.22 11.17 7.84
C ASN A 178 1.29 11.87 8.67
N ARG A 179 1.33 13.22 8.71
CA ARG A 179 2.28 13.97 9.55
C ARG A 179 2.10 13.73 11.04
N ILE A 180 0.88 13.48 11.50
CA ILE A 180 0.65 13.06 12.90
C ILE A 180 1.35 11.71 13.16
N GLY A 181 1.22 10.76 12.23
CA GLY A 181 1.94 9.48 12.31
C GLY A 181 3.46 9.67 12.27
N ASP A 182 3.95 10.50 11.34
CA ASP A 182 5.38 10.77 11.14
C ASP A 182 6.00 11.43 12.39
N LEU A 183 5.26 12.28 13.09
CA LEU A 183 5.69 12.84 14.39
C LEU A 183 5.90 11.72 15.44
N GLY A 184 4.96 10.78 15.54
CA GLY A 184 5.13 9.62 16.42
C GLY A 184 6.37 8.81 16.05
N PHE A 185 6.59 8.56 14.77
CA PHE A 185 7.77 7.85 14.29
C PHE A 185 9.08 8.57 14.68
N LEU A 186 9.14 9.89 14.51
CA LEU A 186 10.29 10.71 14.93
C LEU A 186 10.54 10.66 16.43
N ILE A 187 9.49 10.69 17.24
CA ILE A 187 9.63 10.53 18.71
C ILE A 187 10.22 9.16 19.04
N GLY A 188 9.77 8.10 18.37
CA GLY A 188 10.36 6.75 18.52
C GLY A 188 11.85 6.74 18.19
N ILE A 189 12.27 7.34 17.08
CA ILE A 189 13.70 7.49 16.71
C ILE A 189 14.44 8.33 17.76
N GLY A 190 13.84 9.42 18.23
CA GLY A 190 14.43 10.25 19.29
C GLY A 190 14.67 9.50 20.59
N LEU A 191 13.75 8.62 20.99
CA LEU A 191 13.93 7.76 22.16
C LEU A 191 15.07 6.75 21.96
N ILE A 192 15.21 6.17 20.76
CA ILE A 192 16.34 5.30 20.42
C ILE A 192 17.66 6.06 20.59
N LEU A 193 17.79 7.24 20.01
CA LEU A 193 18.99 8.07 20.15
C LEU A 193 19.29 8.46 21.59
N ALA A 194 18.28 8.91 22.33
CA ALA A 194 18.46 9.45 23.67
C ALA A 194 18.84 8.36 24.71
N TYR A 195 18.28 7.17 24.60
CA TYR A 195 18.38 6.16 25.65
C TYR A 195 19.20 4.93 25.28
N LEU A 196 19.24 4.53 24.00
CA LEU A 196 20.10 3.40 23.59
C LEU A 196 21.52 3.83 23.27
N GLN A 197 21.71 5.07 22.75
CA GLN A 197 23.02 5.63 22.41
C GLN A 197 23.85 4.74 21.45
N SER A 198 23.17 3.90 20.68
CA SER A 198 23.77 2.90 19.76
C SER A 198 23.95 3.42 18.34
N GLY A 199 23.60 4.70 18.09
CA GLY A 199 23.38 5.19 16.74
C GLY A 199 22.02 4.74 16.18
N LEU A 200 21.85 4.75 14.86
CA LEU A 200 20.57 4.45 14.20
C LEU A 200 20.63 3.28 13.21
N GLU A 201 21.75 2.57 13.13
CA GLU A 201 21.85 1.32 12.36
C GLU A 201 21.04 0.21 13.05
N TYR A 202 20.23 -0.52 12.29
CA TYR A 202 19.33 -1.54 12.86
C TYR A 202 20.06 -2.56 13.72
N GLY A 203 21.19 -3.10 13.25
CA GLY A 203 21.94 -4.12 13.96
C GLY A 203 22.43 -3.65 15.34
N HIS A 204 22.94 -2.44 15.43
CA HIS A 204 23.38 -1.84 16.68
C HIS A 204 22.21 -1.56 17.64
N VAL A 205 21.11 -1.01 17.08
CA VAL A 205 19.89 -0.72 17.86
C VAL A 205 19.32 -2.02 18.45
N PHE A 206 19.17 -3.07 17.64
CA PHE A 206 18.62 -4.35 18.11
C PHE A 206 19.49 -5.00 19.16
N PHE A 207 20.81 -5.00 18.97
CA PHE A 207 21.75 -5.52 19.95
C PHE A 207 21.68 -4.75 21.28
N THR A 208 21.72 -3.43 21.24
CA THR A 208 21.69 -2.61 22.47
C THR A 208 20.35 -2.73 23.18
N ALA A 209 19.25 -2.74 22.45
CA ALA A 209 17.91 -2.94 23.02
C ALA A 209 17.78 -4.26 23.77
N SER A 210 18.33 -5.35 23.21
CA SER A 210 18.31 -6.68 23.86
C SER A 210 19.08 -6.73 25.17
N GLN A 211 20.03 -5.80 25.40
CA GLN A 211 20.77 -5.69 26.67
C GLN A 211 20.03 -4.90 27.76
N MET A 212 18.94 -4.21 27.39
CA MET A 212 18.18 -3.32 28.27
C MET A 212 16.66 -3.58 28.22
N PRO A 213 16.17 -4.82 28.29
CA PRO A 213 14.75 -5.13 28.08
C PRO A 213 13.84 -4.46 29.12
N ASP A 214 14.28 -4.36 30.38
CA ASP A 214 13.48 -3.88 31.50
C ASP A 214 13.76 -2.40 31.87
N LYS A 215 14.45 -1.64 31.01
CA LYS A 215 14.78 -0.25 31.33
C LYS A 215 13.51 0.61 31.44
N ILE A 216 13.38 1.25 32.62
CA ILE A 216 12.28 2.19 32.88
C ILE A 216 12.77 3.62 32.61
N ILE A 217 11.92 4.42 31.96
CA ILE A 217 12.11 5.83 31.72
C ILE A 217 10.90 6.61 32.24
N TYR A 218 11.08 7.93 32.45
CA TYR A 218 9.98 8.80 32.82
C TYR A 218 9.61 9.69 31.63
N LEU A 219 8.41 9.48 31.10
CA LEU A 219 7.85 10.28 30.00
C LEU A 219 6.77 11.18 30.59
N LEU A 220 6.98 12.51 30.54
CA LEU A 220 6.07 13.48 31.16
C LEU A 220 5.77 13.17 32.65
N GLY A 221 6.76 12.63 33.39
CA GLY A 221 6.61 12.24 34.79
C GLY A 221 5.97 10.88 35.03
N ILE A 222 5.57 10.16 34.01
CA ILE A 222 4.96 8.82 34.10
C ILE A 222 6.04 7.76 33.85
N PRO A 223 6.24 6.79 34.76
CA PRO A 223 7.18 5.70 34.54
C PRO A 223 6.64 4.74 33.46
N CYS A 224 7.45 4.44 32.48
CA CYS A 224 7.11 3.48 31.40
C CYS A 224 8.36 2.69 30.99
N HIS A 225 8.13 1.48 30.48
CA HIS A 225 9.19 0.67 29.88
C HIS A 225 9.68 1.32 28.59
N LEU A 226 11.00 1.47 28.44
CA LEU A 226 11.62 2.11 27.30
C LEU A 226 11.21 1.42 25.98
N MET A 227 11.27 0.09 25.92
CA MET A 227 10.93 -0.67 24.71
C MET A 227 9.45 -0.48 24.34
N SER A 228 8.56 -0.45 25.34
CA SER A 228 7.14 -0.17 25.09
C SER A 228 6.93 1.22 24.49
N ALA A 229 7.62 2.24 25.04
CA ALA A 229 7.52 3.59 24.52
C ALA A 229 8.04 3.69 23.09
N ILE A 230 9.24 3.15 22.80
CA ILE A 230 9.81 3.14 21.46
C ILE A 230 8.86 2.45 20.47
N CYS A 231 8.41 1.24 20.76
CA CYS A 231 7.55 0.46 19.88
C CYS A 231 6.18 1.12 19.64
N LEU A 232 5.56 1.69 20.68
CA LEU A 232 4.27 2.39 20.52
C LEU A 232 4.41 3.64 19.68
N PHE A 233 5.47 4.44 19.86
CA PHE A 233 5.68 5.63 19.03
C PHE A 233 6.03 5.28 17.58
N LEU A 234 6.84 4.25 17.33
CA LEU A 234 7.06 3.73 15.98
C LEU A 234 5.75 3.24 15.36
N PHE A 235 4.89 2.58 16.15
CA PHE A 235 3.60 2.09 15.69
C PHE A 235 2.63 3.23 15.35
N VAL A 236 2.67 4.37 16.03
CA VAL A 236 1.90 5.56 15.63
C VAL A 236 2.28 5.97 14.19
N GLY A 237 3.57 5.89 13.83
CA GLY A 237 4.01 6.07 12.45
C GLY A 237 3.39 5.05 11.49
N ALA A 238 3.39 3.78 11.88
CA ALA A 238 2.74 2.71 11.11
C ALA A 238 1.22 2.93 10.97
N MET A 239 0.55 3.40 12.03
CA MET A 239 -0.89 3.73 11.99
C MET A 239 -1.20 4.82 10.97
N GLY A 240 -0.33 5.82 10.80
CA GLY A 240 -0.47 6.85 9.79
C GLY A 240 -0.43 6.27 8.37
N LYS A 241 0.68 5.65 7.99
CA LYS A 241 0.88 5.11 6.62
C LYS A 241 -0.03 3.94 6.30
N SER A 242 -0.20 3.00 7.24
CA SER A 242 -1.08 1.83 7.07
C SER A 242 -2.53 2.12 7.46
N ALA A 243 -2.88 3.38 7.67
CA ALA A 243 -4.23 3.86 7.88
C ALA A 243 -5.01 3.05 8.92
N GLN A 244 -4.41 2.80 10.09
CA GLN A 244 -5.06 2.12 11.19
C GLN A 244 -5.91 3.11 12.03
N PHE A 245 -6.98 2.62 12.63
CA PHE A 245 -7.82 3.44 13.51
C PHE A 245 -6.97 4.09 14.63
N PRO A 246 -7.16 5.39 14.91
CA PRO A 246 -8.04 6.37 14.31
C PRO A 246 -7.47 7.14 13.09
N LEU A 247 -6.23 6.88 12.66
CA LEU A 247 -5.54 7.62 11.58
C LEU A 247 -5.93 7.14 10.17
N HIS A 248 -7.04 6.43 10.00
CA HIS A 248 -7.51 5.83 8.74
C HIS A 248 -8.24 6.80 7.81
N VAL A 249 -8.70 7.94 8.33
CA VAL A 249 -9.70 8.80 7.68
C VAL A 249 -9.25 9.46 6.37
N TRP A 250 -7.96 9.44 6.06
CA TRP A 250 -7.41 10.00 4.83
C TRP A 250 -7.55 9.06 3.62
N LEU A 251 -7.57 7.73 3.89
CA LEU A 251 -7.45 6.73 2.83
C LEU A 251 -8.71 6.67 1.91
N PRO A 252 -9.95 6.69 2.43
CA PRO A 252 -11.12 6.72 1.55
C PRO A 252 -11.21 7.97 0.67
N ASP A 253 -10.75 9.12 1.16
CA ASP A 253 -10.76 10.37 0.41
C ASP A 253 -9.62 10.42 -0.63
N SER A 254 -8.56 9.64 -0.47
CA SER A 254 -7.50 9.49 -1.48
C SER A 254 -8.00 8.92 -2.81
N MET A 255 -9.24 8.40 -2.86
CA MET A 255 -9.90 7.93 -4.08
C MET A 255 -10.22 9.04 -5.08
N GLU A 256 -10.05 10.32 -4.73
CA GLU A 256 -10.15 11.46 -5.64
C GLU A 256 -9.05 11.47 -6.73
N GLY A 257 -7.94 10.80 -6.49
CA GLY A 257 -6.87 10.61 -7.48
C GLY A 257 -7.25 9.62 -8.59
N PRO A 258 -6.50 9.61 -9.72
CA PRO A 258 -6.68 8.62 -10.79
C PRO A 258 -6.57 7.17 -10.29
N THR A 259 -7.38 6.26 -10.85
CA THR A 259 -7.47 4.87 -10.36
C THR A 259 -6.14 4.09 -10.37
N PRO A 260 -5.21 4.26 -11.34
CA PRO A 260 -3.90 3.60 -11.27
C PRO A 260 -3.13 3.93 -9.99
N ILE A 261 -3.28 5.16 -9.47
CA ILE A 261 -2.68 5.56 -8.19
C ILE A 261 -3.33 4.79 -7.04
N SER A 262 -4.65 4.66 -7.05
CA SER A 262 -5.35 3.89 -6.02
C SER A 262 -4.83 2.45 -5.98
N ALA A 263 -4.63 1.82 -7.14
CA ALA A 263 -4.01 0.50 -7.21
C ALA A 263 -2.60 0.48 -6.61
N LEU A 264 -1.74 1.45 -6.97
CA LEU A 264 -0.35 1.48 -6.53
C LEU A 264 -0.23 1.77 -5.02
N ILE A 265 -0.89 2.83 -4.51
CA ILE A 265 -0.83 3.23 -3.10
C ILE A 265 -1.38 2.15 -2.17
N HIS A 266 -2.52 1.53 -2.56
CA HIS A 266 -3.29 0.68 -1.65
C HIS A 266 -3.00 -0.81 -1.78
N ALA A 267 -2.33 -1.26 -2.85
CA ALA A 267 -2.00 -2.66 -3.01
C ALA A 267 -0.63 -3.02 -2.41
N ALA A 268 0.45 -2.35 -2.85
CA ALA A 268 1.81 -2.84 -2.64
C ALA A 268 2.78 -1.84 -2.01
N THR A 269 2.38 -0.56 -1.81
CA THR A 269 3.37 0.48 -1.48
C THR A 269 3.07 1.21 -0.17
N MET A 270 2.53 2.42 -0.19
CA MET A 270 2.43 3.29 0.97
C MET A 270 1.76 2.62 2.19
N VAL A 271 0.63 1.96 1.97
CA VAL A 271 -0.12 1.36 3.07
C VAL A 271 0.53 0.09 3.63
N THR A 272 1.42 -0.55 2.89
CA THR A 272 2.20 -1.70 3.37
C THR A 272 3.49 -1.29 4.08
N ALA A 273 3.91 -0.01 3.96
CA ALA A 273 5.12 0.50 4.60
C ALA A 273 5.10 0.36 6.13
N GLY A 274 3.95 0.60 6.77
CA GLY A 274 3.81 0.41 8.22
C GLY A 274 3.90 -1.06 8.63
N ILE A 275 3.31 -1.97 7.84
CA ILE A 275 3.40 -3.41 8.06
C ILE A 275 4.86 -3.88 7.94
N PHE A 276 5.53 -3.46 6.87
CA PHE A 276 6.96 -3.73 6.65
C PHE A 276 7.82 -3.21 7.81
N MET A 277 7.59 -1.97 8.24
CA MET A 277 8.37 -1.36 9.32
C MET A 277 8.23 -2.15 10.63
N VAL A 278 7.02 -2.53 11.03
CA VAL A 278 6.81 -3.34 12.25
C VAL A 278 7.47 -4.72 12.10
N ALA A 279 7.33 -5.37 10.95
CA ALA A 279 7.99 -6.64 10.68
C ALA A 279 9.53 -6.52 10.71
N ARG A 280 10.10 -5.46 10.13
CA ARG A 280 11.54 -5.17 10.17
C ARG A 280 12.02 -4.90 11.60
N MET A 281 11.19 -4.26 12.41
CA MET A 281 11.48 -3.93 13.81
C MET A 281 11.04 -5.03 14.79
N SER A 282 10.71 -6.23 14.31
CA SER A 282 10.31 -7.35 15.16
C SER A 282 11.24 -7.59 16.36
N PRO A 283 12.60 -7.46 16.26
CA PRO A 283 13.46 -7.63 17.45
C PRO A 283 13.20 -6.62 18.57
N LEU A 284 12.64 -5.44 18.25
CA LEU A 284 12.24 -4.46 19.26
C LEU A 284 10.86 -4.79 19.83
N TYR A 285 9.90 -5.17 18.98
CA TYR A 285 8.53 -5.47 19.39
C TYR A 285 8.46 -6.71 20.31
N GLU A 286 9.31 -7.72 20.08
CA GLU A 286 9.40 -8.89 20.95
C GLU A 286 9.86 -8.57 22.38
N LEU A 287 10.46 -7.40 22.61
CA LEU A 287 10.84 -6.92 23.95
C LEU A 287 9.67 -6.23 24.68
N SER A 288 8.48 -6.12 24.08
CA SER A 288 7.35 -5.42 24.68
C SER A 288 5.99 -6.08 24.39
N ASN A 289 5.55 -6.95 25.27
CA ASN A 289 4.21 -7.53 25.23
C ASN A 289 3.10 -6.46 25.25
N THR A 290 3.31 -5.33 25.91
CA THR A 290 2.36 -4.21 25.94
C THR A 290 2.17 -3.63 24.55
N ALA A 291 3.27 -3.38 23.82
CA ALA A 291 3.21 -2.87 22.46
C ALA A 291 2.55 -3.89 21.50
N LEU A 292 2.94 -5.16 21.58
CA LEU A 292 2.34 -6.23 20.76
C LEU A 292 0.83 -6.35 20.99
N ASN A 293 0.38 -6.32 22.26
CA ASN A 293 -1.04 -6.41 22.58
C ASN A 293 -1.83 -5.18 22.06
N PHE A 294 -1.21 -3.99 22.12
CA PHE A 294 -1.80 -2.78 21.53
C PHE A 294 -1.92 -2.87 20.01
N VAL A 295 -0.87 -3.35 19.34
CA VAL A 295 -0.87 -3.59 17.88
C VAL A 295 -1.98 -4.57 17.50
N LEU A 296 -2.12 -5.68 18.23
CA LEU A 296 -3.19 -6.66 18.05
C LEU A 296 -4.59 -6.03 18.15
N GLY A 297 -4.80 -5.24 19.21
CA GLY A 297 -6.08 -4.57 19.45
C GLY A 297 -6.46 -3.58 18.35
N ILE A 298 -5.52 -2.71 17.96
CA ILE A 298 -5.76 -1.73 16.89
C ILE A 298 -6.00 -2.42 15.55
N GLY A 299 -5.22 -3.46 15.23
CA GLY A 299 -5.38 -4.21 13.97
C GLY A 299 -6.76 -4.88 13.88
N SER A 300 -7.16 -5.63 14.89
CA SER A 300 -8.45 -6.34 14.91
C SER A 300 -9.64 -5.37 14.91
N LEU A 301 -9.55 -4.26 15.65
CA LEU A 301 -10.56 -3.21 15.64
C LEU A 301 -10.69 -2.56 14.25
N THR A 302 -9.57 -2.23 13.62
CA THR A 302 -9.55 -1.66 12.26
C THR A 302 -10.17 -2.62 11.26
N ALA A 303 -9.82 -3.91 11.32
CA ALA A 303 -10.37 -4.93 10.42
C ALA A 303 -11.90 -4.96 10.46
N LEU A 304 -12.48 -4.96 11.65
CA LEU A 304 -13.92 -5.05 11.85
C LEU A 304 -14.65 -3.74 11.48
N LEU A 305 -14.22 -2.61 12.03
CA LEU A 305 -14.89 -1.32 11.82
C LEU A 305 -14.86 -0.91 10.35
N MET A 306 -13.72 -1.06 9.68
CA MET A 306 -13.60 -0.68 8.27
C MET A 306 -14.39 -1.60 7.36
N GLY A 307 -14.56 -2.87 7.74
CA GLY A 307 -15.47 -3.79 7.07
C GLY A 307 -16.91 -3.29 7.11
N PHE A 308 -17.41 -2.90 8.26
CA PHE A 308 -18.77 -2.35 8.41
C PHE A 308 -18.96 -1.06 7.59
N LEU A 309 -17.99 -0.16 7.59
CA LEU A 309 -18.05 1.05 6.75
C LEU A 309 -18.07 0.72 5.26
N GLY A 310 -17.38 -0.34 4.84
CA GLY A 310 -17.39 -0.82 3.45
C GLY A 310 -18.76 -1.29 2.98
N MET A 311 -19.59 -1.85 3.87
CA MET A 311 -20.94 -2.34 3.53
C MET A 311 -21.90 -1.23 3.06
N VAL A 312 -21.73 -0.01 3.58
CA VAL A 312 -22.63 1.12 3.30
C VAL A 312 -22.17 2.02 2.16
N GLN A 313 -20.98 1.77 1.60
CA GLN A 313 -20.46 2.57 0.49
C GLN A 313 -21.18 2.25 -0.82
N ASN A 314 -21.38 3.28 -1.64
CA ASN A 314 -21.97 3.15 -2.98
C ASN A 314 -20.97 3.47 -4.11
N ASP A 315 -19.86 4.10 -3.80
CA ASP A 315 -18.76 4.34 -4.73
C ASP A 315 -17.89 3.10 -4.87
N ILE A 316 -17.68 2.60 -6.10
CA ILE A 316 -16.92 1.39 -6.39
C ILE A 316 -15.48 1.44 -5.85
N LYS A 317 -14.79 2.60 -5.97
CA LYS A 317 -13.43 2.78 -5.46
C LYS A 317 -13.42 2.81 -3.93
N ARG A 318 -14.39 3.46 -3.29
CA ARG A 318 -14.48 3.55 -1.83
C ARG A 318 -14.75 2.19 -1.19
N VAL A 319 -15.58 1.33 -1.78
CA VAL A 319 -15.76 -0.05 -1.28
C VAL A 319 -14.43 -0.80 -1.27
N VAL A 320 -13.68 -0.74 -2.38
CA VAL A 320 -12.37 -1.39 -2.48
C VAL A 320 -11.36 -0.77 -1.51
N ALA A 321 -11.44 0.55 -1.25
CA ALA A 321 -10.59 1.24 -0.28
C ALA A 321 -10.87 0.79 1.17
N TYR A 322 -12.14 0.74 1.60
CA TYR A 322 -12.50 0.23 2.92
C TYR A 322 -12.13 -1.24 3.09
N SER A 323 -12.24 -2.03 2.03
CA SER A 323 -11.77 -3.41 2.06
C SER A 323 -10.24 -3.51 2.20
N THR A 324 -9.48 -2.55 1.66
CA THR A 324 -8.03 -2.46 1.91
C THR A 324 -7.74 -2.17 3.38
N LEU A 325 -8.42 -1.19 3.97
CA LEU A 325 -8.29 -0.87 5.40
C LEU A 325 -8.55 -2.08 6.30
N SER A 326 -9.63 -2.82 5.99
CA SER A 326 -9.96 -4.05 6.71
C SER A 326 -8.84 -5.11 6.60
N GLN A 327 -8.28 -5.34 5.41
CA GLN A 327 -7.20 -6.31 5.22
C GLN A 327 -5.88 -5.86 5.88
N LEU A 328 -5.57 -4.57 5.88
CA LEU A 328 -4.44 -4.04 6.64
C LEU A 328 -4.62 -4.29 8.15
N GLY A 329 -5.84 -4.20 8.65
CA GLY A 329 -6.17 -4.57 10.03
C GLY A 329 -5.84 -6.04 10.34
N TYR A 330 -6.12 -6.97 9.42
CA TYR A 330 -5.70 -8.38 9.55
C TYR A 330 -4.19 -8.53 9.65
N MET A 331 -3.43 -7.83 8.79
CA MET A 331 -1.96 -7.87 8.81
C MET A 331 -1.41 -7.33 10.12
N VAL A 332 -1.93 -6.21 10.60
CA VAL A 332 -1.53 -5.60 11.87
C VAL A 332 -1.86 -6.52 13.04
N ALA A 333 -3.02 -7.18 13.05
CA ALA A 333 -3.35 -8.16 14.07
C ALA A 333 -2.37 -9.35 14.09
N ALA A 334 -1.94 -9.83 12.92
CA ALA A 334 -0.91 -10.88 12.81
C ALA A 334 0.44 -10.42 13.38
N LEU A 335 0.85 -9.17 13.12
CA LEU A 335 2.06 -8.60 13.74
C LEU A 335 1.96 -8.56 15.26
N GLY A 336 0.79 -8.22 15.81
CA GLY A 336 0.54 -8.14 17.25
C GLY A 336 0.59 -9.48 17.99
N VAL A 337 0.53 -10.60 17.27
CA VAL A 337 0.75 -11.95 17.82
C VAL A 337 2.09 -12.56 17.40
N SER A 338 3.03 -11.73 17.00
CA SER A 338 4.39 -12.13 16.55
C SER A 338 4.40 -13.03 15.30
N ALA A 339 3.30 -13.09 14.55
CA ALA A 339 3.19 -13.87 13.32
C ALA A 339 3.66 -13.04 12.09
N TYR A 340 4.88 -12.49 12.16
CA TYR A 340 5.45 -11.61 11.12
C TYR A 340 5.49 -12.23 9.73
N PRO A 341 5.95 -13.49 9.55
CA PRO A 341 5.94 -14.12 8.23
C PRO A 341 4.54 -14.26 7.65
N VAL A 342 3.55 -14.53 8.49
CA VAL A 342 2.14 -14.66 8.08
C VAL A 342 1.57 -13.31 7.64
N ALA A 343 1.89 -12.23 8.37
CA ALA A 343 1.52 -10.87 7.98
C ALA A 343 2.10 -10.50 6.61
N ILE A 344 3.39 -10.78 6.38
CA ILE A 344 4.09 -10.50 5.11
C ILE A 344 3.58 -11.39 3.97
N PHE A 345 3.24 -12.65 4.25
CA PHE A 345 2.59 -13.52 3.27
C PHE A 345 1.25 -12.92 2.83
N HIS A 346 0.46 -12.39 3.76
CA HIS A 346 -0.79 -11.71 3.40
C HIS A 346 -0.55 -10.38 2.66
N VAL A 347 0.53 -9.63 2.96
CA VAL A 347 0.94 -8.47 2.14
C VAL A 347 1.14 -8.86 0.69
N MET A 348 1.85 -9.96 0.44
CA MET A 348 2.12 -10.45 -0.92
C MET A 348 0.82 -10.78 -1.67
N THR A 349 -0.03 -11.62 -1.10
CA THR A 349 -1.29 -12.03 -1.74
C THR A 349 -2.23 -10.83 -1.94
N HIS A 350 -2.32 -9.96 -0.92
CA HIS A 350 -3.11 -8.73 -0.92
C HIS A 350 -2.68 -7.79 -2.05
N ALA A 351 -1.38 -7.61 -2.25
CA ALA A 351 -0.86 -6.72 -3.29
C ALA A 351 -1.40 -7.08 -4.67
N PHE A 352 -1.44 -8.36 -5.02
CA PHE A 352 -1.90 -8.81 -6.32
C PHE A 352 -3.43 -8.71 -6.46
N PHE A 353 -4.21 -9.26 -5.54
CA PHE A 353 -5.67 -9.21 -5.71
C PHE A 353 -6.24 -7.79 -5.50
N LYS A 354 -5.59 -6.92 -4.72
CA LYS A 354 -6.02 -5.53 -4.58
C LYS A 354 -5.68 -4.69 -5.80
N ALA A 355 -4.49 -4.87 -6.36
CA ALA A 355 -4.16 -4.23 -7.63
C ALA A 355 -5.18 -4.63 -8.70
N LEU A 356 -5.51 -5.92 -8.81
CA LEU A 356 -6.52 -6.41 -9.73
C LEU A 356 -7.89 -5.76 -9.51
N LEU A 357 -8.38 -5.70 -8.26
CA LEU A 357 -9.68 -5.11 -7.94
C LEU A 357 -9.75 -3.62 -8.26
N PHE A 358 -8.71 -2.84 -7.95
CA PHE A 358 -8.65 -1.43 -8.30
C PHE A 358 -8.55 -1.20 -9.80
N LEU A 359 -7.71 -1.94 -10.50
CA LEU A 359 -7.58 -1.82 -11.96
C LEU A 359 -8.86 -2.24 -12.67
N ALA A 360 -9.54 -3.31 -12.21
CA ALA A 360 -10.84 -3.71 -12.73
C ALA A 360 -11.92 -2.65 -12.45
N ALA A 361 -11.94 -2.05 -11.25
CA ALA A 361 -12.82 -0.92 -10.95
C ALA A 361 -12.54 0.28 -11.88
N GLY A 362 -11.27 0.57 -12.17
CA GLY A 362 -10.90 1.60 -13.14
C GLY A 362 -11.35 1.30 -14.56
N SER A 363 -11.32 0.03 -14.97
CA SER A 363 -11.85 -0.44 -16.24
C SER A 363 -13.37 -0.18 -16.33
N VAL A 364 -14.11 -0.51 -15.27
CA VAL A 364 -15.55 -0.23 -15.17
C VAL A 364 -15.81 1.28 -15.26
N ILE A 365 -15.06 2.10 -14.52
CA ILE A 365 -15.22 3.57 -14.51
C ILE A 365 -15.03 4.17 -15.92
N ILE A 366 -14.01 3.72 -16.66
CA ILE A 366 -13.80 4.15 -18.04
C ILE A 366 -14.96 3.69 -18.94
N GLY A 367 -15.38 2.43 -18.83
CA GLY A 367 -16.51 1.87 -19.56
C GLY A 367 -17.83 2.59 -19.27
N MET A 368 -17.99 3.16 -18.07
CA MET A 368 -19.15 3.92 -17.61
C MET A 368 -18.99 5.43 -17.74
N HIS A 369 -18.04 5.92 -18.56
CA HIS A 369 -17.79 7.35 -18.79
C HIS A 369 -17.62 8.14 -17.49
N HIS A 370 -16.73 7.65 -16.60
CA HIS A 370 -16.36 8.23 -15.31
C HIS A 370 -17.42 8.21 -14.20
N ASP A 371 -18.55 7.50 -14.38
CA ASP A 371 -19.47 7.24 -13.27
C ASP A 371 -18.87 6.19 -12.31
N GLN A 372 -18.91 6.48 -11.01
CA GLN A 372 -18.36 5.62 -9.95
C GLN A 372 -19.44 5.05 -9.03
N ASP A 373 -20.71 5.50 -9.18
CA ASP A 373 -21.80 5.09 -8.30
C ASP A 373 -22.39 3.75 -8.76
N MET A 374 -22.19 2.71 -7.96
CA MET A 374 -22.69 1.36 -8.24
C MET A 374 -24.21 1.25 -8.33
N ARG A 375 -24.96 2.21 -7.76
CA ARG A 375 -26.41 2.20 -7.82
C ARG A 375 -26.95 2.41 -9.23
N TYR A 376 -26.15 3.05 -10.09
CA TYR A 376 -26.47 3.31 -11.47
C TYR A 376 -25.76 2.36 -12.47
N MET A 377 -25.14 1.30 -11.98
CA MET A 377 -24.54 0.23 -12.78
C MET A 377 -25.49 -0.99 -12.84
N GLY A 378 -25.07 -2.04 -13.51
CA GLY A 378 -25.74 -3.34 -13.57
C GLY A 378 -25.68 -3.97 -14.96
N GLY A 379 -25.69 -5.29 -15.07
CA GLY A 379 -25.66 -6.01 -16.35
C GLY A 379 -24.36 -5.87 -17.15
N LEU A 380 -23.29 -5.33 -16.57
CA LEU A 380 -22.03 -5.04 -17.27
C LEU A 380 -21.29 -6.30 -17.77
N TYR A 381 -21.60 -7.49 -17.25
CA TYR A 381 -20.96 -8.75 -17.70
C TYR A 381 -21.12 -8.99 -19.20
N LYS A 382 -22.20 -8.49 -19.82
CA LYS A 382 -22.47 -8.63 -21.25
C LYS A 382 -21.54 -7.78 -22.12
N TYR A 383 -21.11 -6.63 -21.60
CA TYR A 383 -20.35 -5.61 -22.32
C TYR A 383 -18.86 -5.64 -21.99
N MET A 384 -18.51 -6.13 -20.80
CA MET A 384 -17.14 -6.14 -20.25
C MET A 384 -16.80 -7.53 -19.68
N PRO A 385 -16.78 -8.59 -20.51
CA PRO A 385 -16.63 -9.96 -20.00
C PRO A 385 -15.26 -10.23 -19.38
N ILE A 386 -14.18 -9.61 -19.87
CA ILE A 386 -12.83 -9.83 -19.32
C ILE A 386 -12.74 -9.13 -17.96
N THR A 387 -13.18 -7.87 -17.87
CA THR A 387 -13.23 -7.14 -16.61
C THR A 387 -14.13 -7.86 -15.58
N TRP A 388 -15.25 -8.44 -16.01
CA TRP A 388 -16.15 -9.22 -15.18
C TRP A 388 -15.47 -10.44 -14.54
N ILE A 389 -14.79 -11.27 -15.35
CA ILE A 389 -14.10 -12.48 -14.88
C ILE A 389 -12.94 -12.11 -13.95
N THR A 390 -12.12 -11.14 -14.33
CA THR A 390 -10.97 -10.74 -13.54
C THR A 390 -11.39 -10.12 -12.18
N MET A 391 -12.47 -9.33 -12.17
CA MET A 391 -13.06 -8.82 -10.93
C MET A 391 -13.60 -9.96 -10.05
N LEU A 392 -14.17 -11.02 -10.63
CA LEU A 392 -14.61 -12.20 -9.89
C LEU A 392 -13.42 -12.90 -9.22
N ILE A 393 -12.34 -13.13 -9.96
CA ILE A 393 -11.12 -13.77 -9.44
C ILE A 393 -10.56 -12.96 -8.26
N GLY A 394 -10.44 -11.65 -8.41
CA GLY A 394 -10.00 -10.76 -7.34
C GLY A 394 -10.93 -10.78 -6.12
N THR A 395 -12.26 -10.83 -6.35
CA THR A 395 -13.26 -10.91 -5.29
C THR A 395 -13.17 -12.24 -4.54
N LEU A 396 -13.07 -13.37 -5.23
CA LEU A 396 -12.92 -14.69 -4.62
C LEU A 396 -11.64 -14.80 -3.80
N SER A 397 -10.55 -14.21 -4.27
CA SER A 397 -9.30 -14.14 -3.51
C SER A 397 -9.44 -13.27 -2.26
N LEU A 398 -10.04 -12.07 -2.38
CA LEU A 398 -10.28 -11.16 -1.25
C LEU A 398 -11.15 -11.79 -0.15
N VAL A 399 -12.22 -12.48 -0.53
CA VAL A 399 -13.14 -13.12 0.40
C VAL A 399 -12.47 -14.28 1.14
N GLY A 400 -11.48 -14.92 0.53
CA GLY A 400 -10.82 -16.10 1.07
C GLY A 400 -11.55 -17.37 0.68
N THR A 401 -11.95 -17.50 -0.59
CA THR A 401 -12.53 -18.73 -1.11
C THR A 401 -11.43 -19.80 -1.22
N PRO A 402 -11.69 -21.06 -0.79
CA PRO A 402 -10.74 -22.15 -0.94
C PRO A 402 -10.14 -22.23 -2.35
N PHE A 403 -8.88 -22.60 -2.46
CA PHE A 403 -8.04 -22.65 -3.67
C PHE A 403 -7.54 -21.31 -4.20
N PHE A 404 -8.01 -20.17 -3.68
CA PHE A 404 -7.46 -18.85 -4.00
C PHE A 404 -6.40 -18.43 -2.97
N SER A 405 -5.46 -17.58 -3.39
CA SER A 405 -4.31 -17.15 -2.55
C SER A 405 -4.73 -16.51 -1.23
N GLY A 406 -5.80 -15.71 -1.27
CA GLY A 406 -6.30 -15.03 -0.08
C GLY A 406 -6.86 -15.96 1.00
N PHE A 407 -7.32 -17.17 0.64
CA PHE A 407 -7.74 -18.18 1.62
C PHE A 407 -6.57 -18.57 2.52
N TYR A 408 -5.48 -19.05 1.94
CA TYR A 408 -4.33 -19.53 2.68
C TYR A 408 -3.72 -18.47 3.59
N SER A 409 -3.55 -17.26 3.09
CA SER A 409 -2.93 -16.18 3.87
C SER A 409 -3.84 -15.64 4.97
N LYS A 410 -5.14 -15.52 4.73
CA LYS A 410 -6.10 -15.02 5.73
C LYS A 410 -6.36 -16.06 6.82
N GLU A 411 -6.52 -17.33 6.44
CA GLU A 411 -6.71 -18.43 7.38
C GLU A 411 -5.51 -18.52 8.34
N SER A 412 -4.30 -18.46 7.79
CA SER A 412 -3.07 -18.46 8.62
C SER A 412 -3.04 -17.32 9.64
N ILE A 413 -3.57 -16.13 9.30
CA ILE A 413 -3.69 -15.02 10.26
C ILE A 413 -4.68 -15.35 11.37
N ILE A 414 -5.87 -15.84 11.02
CA ILE A 414 -6.93 -16.14 11.98
C ILE A 414 -6.47 -17.26 12.93
N GLU A 415 -5.82 -18.30 12.40
CA GLU A 415 -5.24 -19.37 13.20
C GLU A 415 -4.15 -18.86 14.13
N ALA A 416 -3.19 -18.04 13.63
CA ALA A 416 -2.13 -17.48 14.46
C ALA A 416 -2.68 -16.65 15.64
N VAL A 417 -3.72 -15.85 15.39
CA VAL A 417 -4.41 -15.10 16.45
C VAL A 417 -5.16 -16.04 17.41
N GLY A 418 -5.80 -17.08 16.87
CA GLY A 418 -6.54 -18.06 17.66
C GLY A 418 -5.69 -18.87 18.63
N PHE A 419 -4.44 -19.18 18.24
CA PHE A 419 -3.47 -19.90 19.09
C PHE A 419 -2.65 -19.00 20.01
N SER A 420 -2.77 -17.68 19.86
CA SER A 420 -2.00 -16.72 20.65
C SER A 420 -2.46 -16.66 22.12
N THR A 421 -1.49 -16.53 23.02
CA THR A 421 -1.73 -16.33 24.46
C THR A 421 -1.81 -14.86 24.88
N MET A 422 -1.75 -13.93 23.93
CA MET A 422 -1.86 -12.50 24.21
C MET A 422 -3.20 -12.16 24.87
N PRO A 423 -3.25 -11.20 25.81
CA PRO A 423 -4.48 -10.89 26.57
C PRO A 423 -5.70 -10.58 25.70
N TRP A 424 -5.51 -9.90 24.57
CA TRP A 424 -6.61 -9.54 23.66
C TRP A 424 -6.83 -10.53 22.50
N ALA A 425 -6.07 -11.64 22.45
CA ALA A 425 -6.12 -12.58 21.33
C ALA A 425 -7.52 -13.19 21.12
N LYS A 426 -8.21 -13.58 22.19
CA LYS A 426 -9.56 -14.14 22.08
C LYS A 426 -10.58 -13.14 21.50
N MET A 427 -10.51 -11.90 21.93
CA MET A 427 -11.36 -10.83 21.39
C MET A 427 -11.01 -10.55 19.92
N ALA A 428 -9.73 -10.42 19.60
CA ALA A 428 -9.24 -10.21 18.25
C ALA A 428 -9.65 -11.35 17.31
N TYR A 429 -9.56 -12.60 17.73
CA TYR A 429 -10.00 -13.76 16.95
C TYR A 429 -11.46 -13.63 16.49
N TRP A 430 -12.37 -13.30 17.42
CA TRP A 430 -13.79 -13.13 17.08
C TRP A 430 -14.01 -11.91 16.17
N MET A 431 -13.31 -10.81 16.40
CA MET A 431 -13.39 -9.65 15.51
C MET A 431 -12.95 -9.98 14.09
N LEU A 432 -11.84 -10.71 13.92
CA LEU A 432 -11.37 -11.14 12.61
C LEU A 432 -12.32 -12.13 11.94
N LEU A 433 -12.86 -13.08 12.71
CA LEU A 433 -13.80 -14.07 12.18
C LEU A 433 -15.11 -13.41 11.69
N ILE A 434 -15.67 -12.47 12.45
CA ILE A 434 -16.82 -11.68 12.02
C ILE A 434 -16.48 -10.87 10.76
N SER A 435 -15.29 -10.32 10.69
CA SER A 435 -14.84 -9.55 9.54
C SER A 435 -14.74 -10.37 8.25
N VAL A 436 -14.59 -11.70 8.32
CA VAL A 436 -14.65 -12.60 7.13
C VAL A 436 -16.04 -12.53 6.50
N PHE A 437 -17.08 -12.66 7.33
CA PHE A 437 -18.48 -12.56 6.87
C PHE A 437 -18.76 -11.17 6.26
N VAL A 438 -18.35 -10.12 6.96
CA VAL A 438 -18.54 -8.73 6.51
C VAL A 438 -17.80 -8.49 5.17
N THR A 439 -16.59 -9.00 5.01
CA THR A 439 -15.82 -8.93 3.78
C THR A 439 -16.55 -9.60 2.62
N SER A 440 -17.11 -10.79 2.85
CA SER A 440 -17.87 -11.52 1.85
C SER A 440 -19.10 -10.73 1.41
N PHE A 441 -19.82 -10.16 2.36
CA PHE A 441 -21.03 -9.40 2.08
C PHE A 441 -20.78 -8.19 1.19
N TYR A 442 -19.85 -7.27 1.56
CA TYR A 442 -19.65 -6.06 0.76
C TYR A 442 -18.99 -6.35 -0.60
N SER A 443 -18.14 -7.38 -0.66
CA SER A 443 -17.46 -7.75 -1.90
C SER A 443 -18.43 -8.30 -2.93
N PHE A 444 -19.32 -9.21 -2.56
CA PHE A 444 -20.34 -9.73 -3.46
C PHE A 444 -21.45 -8.71 -3.74
N ARG A 445 -21.79 -7.83 -2.76
CA ARG A 445 -22.67 -6.69 -3.01
C ARG A 445 -22.13 -5.81 -4.15
N LEU A 446 -20.85 -5.44 -4.10
CA LEU A 446 -20.20 -4.68 -5.18
C LEU A 446 -20.28 -5.45 -6.50
N TYR A 447 -19.87 -6.71 -6.50
CA TYR A 447 -19.82 -7.54 -7.70
C TYR A 447 -21.19 -7.67 -8.39
N PHE A 448 -22.24 -7.99 -7.63
CA PHE A 448 -23.58 -8.14 -8.17
C PHE A 448 -24.21 -6.82 -8.60
N LEU A 449 -23.99 -5.74 -7.88
CA LEU A 449 -24.51 -4.42 -8.26
C LEU A 449 -23.89 -3.90 -9.57
N VAL A 450 -22.61 -4.18 -9.80
CA VAL A 450 -21.89 -3.69 -10.97
C VAL A 450 -22.15 -4.57 -12.20
N PHE A 451 -22.01 -5.87 -12.07
CA PHE A 451 -22.00 -6.76 -13.24
C PHE A 451 -23.33 -7.47 -13.51
N HIS A 452 -24.22 -7.59 -12.52
CA HIS A 452 -25.45 -8.32 -12.65
C HIS A 452 -26.67 -7.43 -12.44
N GLY A 453 -27.87 -7.95 -12.65
CA GLY A 453 -29.14 -7.24 -12.50
C GLY A 453 -29.50 -6.36 -13.69
N LYS A 454 -30.37 -5.36 -13.47
CA LYS A 454 -30.87 -4.45 -14.51
C LYS A 454 -29.84 -3.38 -14.89
N GLU A 455 -29.90 -2.92 -16.11
CA GLU A 455 -29.03 -1.87 -16.69
C GLU A 455 -29.51 -0.47 -16.22
N ARG A 456 -29.15 -0.10 -15.00
CA ARG A 456 -29.68 1.12 -14.31
C ARG A 456 -29.13 2.44 -14.85
N TRP A 457 -28.02 2.43 -15.62
CA TRP A 457 -27.50 3.67 -16.24
C TRP A 457 -28.47 4.27 -17.26
N LYS A 458 -29.33 3.45 -17.87
CA LYS A 458 -30.37 3.91 -18.80
C LYS A 458 -31.46 4.74 -18.12
N GLU A 459 -31.76 4.41 -16.86
CA GLU A 459 -32.72 5.13 -16.02
C GLU A 459 -32.16 6.51 -15.60
N LYS A 460 -30.88 6.58 -15.21
CA LYS A 460 -30.20 7.83 -14.82
C LYS A 460 -30.17 8.85 -15.97
N ALA A 461 -29.94 8.41 -17.20
CA ALA A 461 -29.89 9.28 -18.36
C ALA A 461 -31.25 9.99 -18.66
N GLY A 462 -32.38 9.40 -18.24
CA GLY A 462 -33.72 10.02 -18.35
C GLY A 462 -33.95 11.16 -17.35
N ASP A 463 -33.35 11.09 -16.17
CA ASP A 463 -33.57 12.07 -15.08
C ASP A 463 -32.68 13.32 -15.18
N THR A 464 -31.61 13.29 -15.98
CA THR A 464 -30.57 14.36 -16.01
C THR A 464 -30.84 15.51 -17.01
N HIS A 465 -31.97 15.52 -17.67
CA HIS A 465 -32.31 16.58 -18.64
C HIS A 465 -32.53 18.00 -18.06
N HIS A 466 -32.39 18.18 -16.71
CA HIS A 466 -32.75 19.46 -16.07
C HIS A 466 -31.69 20.11 -15.17
N ILE A 467 -30.41 19.70 -15.21
CA ILE A 467 -29.36 20.36 -14.38
C ILE A 467 -28.30 20.98 -15.32
N GLU A 468 -28.50 22.24 -15.69
CA GLU A 468 -27.47 23.06 -16.33
C GLU A 468 -26.25 23.24 -15.39
N GLY A 469 -25.05 22.95 -15.88
CA GLY A 469 -23.77 23.34 -15.28
C GLY A 469 -22.96 22.28 -14.54
N LYS A 470 -23.33 20.99 -14.53
CA LYS A 470 -22.45 19.90 -14.06
C LYS A 470 -21.92 19.11 -15.25
N GLU A 471 -20.58 18.85 -15.26
CA GLU A 471 -20.00 17.91 -16.21
C GLU A 471 -20.76 16.59 -16.12
N HIS A 472 -21.32 16.14 -17.24
CA HIS A 472 -22.07 14.88 -17.33
C HIS A 472 -21.12 13.69 -17.15
N HIS A 473 -21.05 13.14 -15.96
CA HIS A 473 -20.45 11.85 -15.73
C HIS A 473 -21.51 10.75 -15.89
N GLY A 474 -21.30 9.86 -16.86
CA GLY A 474 -22.18 8.73 -17.13
C GLY A 474 -22.46 8.52 -18.61
N LEU A 475 -22.94 7.32 -18.95
CA LEU A 475 -23.35 6.94 -20.30
C LEU A 475 -24.70 7.60 -20.64
N ALA A 476 -24.85 8.04 -21.92
CA ALA A 476 -26.15 8.41 -22.46
C ALA A 476 -27.03 7.15 -22.62
N ALA A 477 -28.36 7.32 -22.64
CA ALA A 477 -29.32 6.20 -22.67
C ALA A 477 -29.18 5.28 -23.90
N ASP A 478 -28.68 5.83 -25.01
CA ASP A 478 -28.44 5.15 -26.28
C ASP A 478 -27.02 4.53 -26.38
N GLN A 479 -26.15 4.82 -25.44
CA GLN A 479 -24.78 4.31 -25.42
C GLN A 479 -24.68 3.02 -24.58
N ASN A 480 -23.83 2.12 -25.04
CA ASN A 480 -23.49 0.91 -24.31
C ASN A 480 -22.04 0.96 -23.80
N PRO A 481 -21.79 0.44 -22.58
CA PRO A 481 -20.44 0.28 -22.08
C PRO A 481 -19.58 -0.54 -23.04
N LYS A 482 -18.26 -0.28 -23.05
CA LYS A 482 -17.30 -1.03 -23.87
C LYS A 482 -16.17 -1.54 -23.01
N GLU A 483 -15.64 -2.69 -23.37
CA GLU A 483 -14.44 -3.23 -22.73
C GLU A 483 -13.26 -2.27 -22.92
N SER A 484 -12.37 -2.24 -21.95
CA SER A 484 -11.20 -1.37 -21.94
C SER A 484 -10.17 -1.77 -23.01
N PRO A 485 -9.28 -0.84 -23.45
CA PRO A 485 -8.24 -1.17 -24.41
C PRO A 485 -7.24 -2.22 -23.89
N LEU A 486 -6.56 -2.89 -24.83
CA LEU A 486 -5.64 -4.00 -24.52
C LEU A 486 -4.57 -3.65 -23.46
N SER A 487 -4.06 -2.41 -23.46
CA SER A 487 -3.10 -1.94 -22.46
C SER A 487 -3.65 -1.93 -21.03
N MET A 488 -4.97 -1.85 -20.87
CA MET A 488 -5.62 -1.96 -19.55
C MET A 488 -6.02 -3.40 -19.23
N ILE A 489 -6.43 -4.18 -20.23
CA ILE A 489 -6.86 -5.58 -20.06
C ILE A 489 -5.68 -6.49 -19.71
N LEU A 490 -4.53 -6.31 -20.37
CA LEU A 490 -3.35 -7.15 -20.15
C LEU A 490 -2.92 -7.22 -18.68
N PRO A 491 -2.81 -6.10 -17.94
CA PRO A 491 -2.52 -6.13 -16.50
C PRO A 491 -3.60 -6.77 -15.62
N LEU A 492 -4.84 -6.83 -16.09
CA LEU A 492 -5.92 -7.53 -15.38
C LEU A 492 -5.80 -9.07 -15.50
N ILE A 493 -5.25 -9.55 -16.61
CA ILE A 493 -5.10 -10.99 -16.87
C ILE A 493 -3.83 -11.54 -16.19
N LEU A 494 -2.75 -10.75 -16.15
CA LEU A 494 -1.46 -11.12 -15.55
C LEU A 494 -1.49 -11.01 -14.02
#